data_5efa871308c15c90075320a5f6926240
#
_entry.id   5efa871308c15c90075320a5f6926240
#
_cell.length_a   1.000
_cell.length_b   1.000
_cell.length_c   1.000
_cell.angle_alpha   90.00
_cell.angle_beta   90.00
_cell.angle_gamma   90.00
#
_symmetry.space_group_name_H-M   'P 1'
#
loop_
_entity.id
_entity.type
_entity.pdbx_description
1 polymer ?
#
loop_
_entity_poly.entity_id
_entity_poly.type
_entity_poly.pdbx_seq_one_letter_code
_entity_poly.pdbx_strand_id
1 'polypeptide(L)'
;MSSTTNKTRKIIVTQALPYANASLHLGHILEAVQTDIWSRFQNKSGNECLFFCADDTHGTPVMLKAKELGISPEDLIKDVQKDHEETYKLYGCLLYTSPSPRD
;
A
#
# COMPACT_ATOMS: atom_id res chain seq x y z
N MET A 1 -27.41 -11.72 -14.62
CA MET A 1 -27.32 -11.05 -14.64
C MET A 1 -27.61 -10.05 -14.70
N SER A 2 -27.71 -9.68 -14.59
CA SER A 2 -28.08 -8.87 -14.87
C SER A 2 -27.61 -7.80 -15.00
N SER A 3 -27.17 -7.73 -15.23
CA SER A 3 -26.64 -6.65 -15.72
C SER A 3 -27.50 -5.61 -15.97
N THR A 4 -28.59 -5.83 -15.71
CA THR A 4 -29.53 -4.85 -16.01
C THR A 4 -29.30 -3.58 -15.35
N THR A 5 -28.79 -3.59 -14.19
CA THR A 5 -28.58 -2.37 -13.51
C THR A 5 -27.43 -1.66 -14.12
N ASN A 6 -26.45 -2.38 -14.52
CA ASN A 6 -25.30 -1.80 -15.15
C ASN A 6 -24.69 -0.68 -14.40
N LYS A 7 -24.91 -0.61 -13.13
CA LYS A 7 -24.30 0.44 -12.35
C LYS A 7 -22.88 0.07 -12.06
N THR A 8 -21.98 0.85 -12.60
CA THR A 8 -20.57 0.71 -12.28
C THR A 8 -20.35 1.33 -10.91
N ARG A 9 -19.82 0.55 -10.02
CA ARG A 9 -19.48 1.04 -8.69
C ARG A 9 -18.07 1.58 -8.71
N LYS A 10 -17.85 2.66 -7.98
CA LYS A 10 -16.51 3.19 -7.78
C LYS A 10 -16.08 2.77 -6.39
N ILE A 11 -15.00 2.02 -6.33
CA ILE A 11 -14.54 1.40 -5.10
C ILE A 11 -13.12 1.83 -4.82
N ILE A 12 -12.86 2.23 -3.58
CA ILE A 12 -11.49 2.43 -3.12
C ILE A 12 -11.26 1.37 -2.08
N VAL A 13 -10.20 0.60 -2.26
CA VAL A 13 -9.85 -0.46 -1.31
C VAL A 13 -8.46 -0.19 -0.78
N THR A 14 -8.28 -0.42 0.50
CA THR A 14 -6.98 -0.28 1.15
C THR A 14 -6.72 -1.51 2.00
N GLN A 15 -5.50 -1.64 2.42
CA GLN A 15 -5.11 -2.68 3.36
C GLN A 15 -4.56 -2.02 4.61
N ALA A 16 -4.26 -2.80 5.63
CA ALA A 16 -3.62 -2.27 6.82
C ALA A 16 -2.29 -1.66 6.42
N LEU A 17 -2.00 -0.47 6.93
CA LEU A 17 -0.80 0.26 6.55
C LEU A 17 0.39 -0.28 7.34
N PRO A 18 1.47 -0.70 6.66
CA PRO A 18 2.66 -1.12 7.38
C PRO A 18 3.40 0.10 7.92
N TYR A 19 4.12 -0.08 9.03
CA TYR A 19 4.93 0.98 9.56
C TYR A 19 6.13 1.22 8.65
N ALA A 20 6.53 2.47 8.52
CA ALA A 20 7.65 2.84 7.67
C ALA A 20 8.96 2.74 8.44
N ASN A 21 9.17 1.65 9.15
CA ASN A 21 10.39 1.46 9.94
C ASN A 21 11.14 0.18 9.59
N ALA A 22 10.62 -0.61 8.67
CA ALA A 22 11.27 -1.87 8.29
C ALA A 22 10.71 -2.36 6.96
N SER A 23 11.40 -3.33 6.38
CA SER A 23 10.93 -3.97 5.16
C SER A 23 9.65 -4.74 5.44
N LEU A 24 8.91 -4.99 4.37
CA LEU A 24 7.67 -5.76 4.47
C LEU A 24 8.00 -7.21 4.82
N HIS A 25 7.20 -7.79 5.70
CA HIS A 25 7.31 -9.22 5.97
C HIS A 25 6.22 -9.96 5.20
N LEU A 26 6.27 -11.28 5.29
CA LEU A 26 5.39 -12.13 4.50
C LEU A 26 3.91 -11.84 4.74
N GLY A 27 3.55 -11.51 5.97
CA GLY A 27 2.16 -11.17 6.28
C GLY A 27 1.67 -9.95 5.53
N HIS A 28 2.51 -8.93 5.42
CA HIS A 28 2.18 -7.73 4.66
C HIS A 28 1.99 -8.06 3.18
N ILE A 29 2.88 -8.89 2.65
CA ILE A 29 2.83 -9.27 1.25
C ILE A 29 1.58 -10.08 0.95
N LEU A 30 1.23 -11.00 1.83
CA LEU A 30 0.02 -11.79 1.67
C LEU A 30 -1.21 -10.90 1.59
N GLU A 31 -1.31 -9.94 2.48
CA GLU A 31 -2.44 -9.03 2.50
C GLU A 31 -2.50 -8.21 1.21
N ALA A 32 -1.35 -7.73 0.74
CA ALA A 32 -1.29 -6.95 -0.49
C ALA A 32 -1.73 -7.78 -1.69
N VAL A 33 -1.27 -9.02 -1.77
CA VAL A 33 -1.64 -9.90 -2.87
C VAL A 33 -3.13 -10.19 -2.87
N GLN A 34 -3.70 -10.46 -1.70
CA GLN A 34 -5.13 -10.72 -1.58
C GLN A 34 -5.95 -9.51 -2.01
N THR A 35 -5.55 -8.33 -1.57
CA THR A 35 -6.25 -7.10 -1.91
C THR A 35 -6.13 -6.80 -3.40
N ASP A 36 -4.95 -7.04 -3.96
CA ASP A 36 -4.72 -6.82 -5.38
C ASP A 36 -5.59 -7.75 -6.23
N ILE A 37 -5.70 -9.01 -5.85
CA ILE A 37 -6.55 -9.95 -6.56
C ILE A 37 -8.01 -9.51 -6.52
N TRP A 38 -8.47 -9.10 -5.35
CA TRP A 38 -9.85 -8.63 -5.21
C TRP A 38 -10.10 -7.38 -6.05
N SER A 39 -9.14 -6.45 -6.06
CA SER A 39 -9.25 -5.23 -6.85
C SER A 39 -9.33 -5.53 -8.34
N ARG A 40 -8.48 -6.44 -8.82
CA ARG A 40 -8.50 -6.84 -10.22
C ARG A 40 -9.81 -7.51 -10.58
N PHE A 41 -10.33 -8.33 -9.67
CA PHE A 41 -11.61 -8.98 -9.91
C PHE A 41 -12.73 -7.95 -10.06
N GLN A 42 -12.75 -6.94 -9.20
CA GLN A 42 -13.77 -5.89 -9.29
C GLN A 42 -13.67 -5.13 -10.60
N ASN A 43 -12.46 -4.82 -11.05
CA ASN A 43 -12.28 -4.13 -12.31
C ASN A 43 -12.74 -4.98 -13.49
N LYS A 44 -12.46 -6.26 -13.46
CA LYS A 44 -12.90 -7.16 -14.52
C LYS A 44 -14.39 -7.39 -14.50
N SER A 45 -15.02 -7.19 -13.36
CA SER A 45 -16.48 -7.35 -13.22
C SER A 45 -17.23 -6.10 -13.63
N GLY A 46 -16.55 -5.07 -14.11
CA GLY A 46 -17.21 -3.87 -14.60
C GLY A 46 -17.26 -2.73 -13.60
N ASN A 47 -16.67 -2.88 -12.44
CA ASN A 47 -16.59 -1.79 -11.46
C ASN A 47 -15.26 -1.06 -11.64
N GLU A 48 -15.19 0.14 -11.10
CA GLU A 48 -13.95 0.88 -11.09
C GLU A 48 -13.37 0.75 -9.68
N CYS A 49 -12.31 -0.01 -9.52
CA CYS A 49 -11.70 -0.25 -8.22
C CYS A 49 -10.27 0.23 -8.22
N LEU A 50 -9.96 1.11 -7.26
CA LEU A 50 -8.61 1.63 -7.09
C LEU A 50 -8.07 1.10 -5.77
N PHE A 51 -6.90 0.51 -5.83
CA PHE A 51 -6.24 -0.05 -4.65
C PHE A 51 -5.15 0.91 -4.21
N PHE A 52 -5.34 1.52 -3.05
CA PHE A 52 -4.35 2.43 -2.48
C PHE A 52 -3.70 1.80 -1.26
N CYS A 53 -2.42 2.00 -1.13
CA CYS A 53 -1.69 1.59 0.07
C CYS A 53 -0.68 2.67 0.39
N ALA A 54 -0.56 2.98 1.65
CA ALA A 54 0.44 3.94 2.12
C ALA A 54 1.17 3.29 3.27
N ASP A 55 2.25 3.90 3.69
CA ASP A 55 2.96 3.44 4.86
C ASP A 55 2.52 4.28 6.05
N ASP A 56 2.52 3.66 7.23
CA ASP A 56 2.28 4.41 8.44
C ASP A 56 3.60 5.10 8.81
N THR A 57 3.64 6.40 8.56
CA THR A 57 4.88 7.17 8.75
C THR A 57 4.94 7.89 10.08
N HIS A 58 3.95 7.67 10.93
CA HIS A 58 3.88 8.35 12.21
C HIS A 58 4.20 7.42 13.35
N GLY A 59 4.59 8.02 14.47
CA GLY A 59 4.70 7.28 15.70
C GLY A 59 6.11 7.02 16.15
N THR A 60 6.20 6.60 17.39
CA THR A 60 7.46 6.38 18.06
C THR A 60 8.34 5.33 17.40
N PRO A 61 7.79 4.22 16.86
CA PRO A 61 8.66 3.21 16.25
C PRO A 61 9.52 3.75 15.10
N VAL A 62 8.96 4.66 14.29
CA VAL A 62 9.71 5.24 13.18
C VAL A 62 10.82 6.13 13.73
N MET A 63 10.51 6.95 14.73
CA MET A 63 11.48 7.84 15.32
C MET A 63 12.62 7.09 15.99
N LEU A 64 12.28 6.03 16.72
CA LEU A 64 13.31 5.25 17.40
C LEU A 64 14.22 4.54 16.42
N LYS A 65 13.66 4.01 15.35
CA LYS A 65 14.47 3.32 14.34
C LYS A 65 15.40 4.29 13.63
N ALA A 66 14.92 5.49 13.31
CA ALA A 66 15.75 6.49 12.67
C ALA A 66 16.92 6.88 13.58
N LYS A 67 16.64 7.05 14.87
CA LYS A 67 17.67 7.39 15.82
C LYS A 67 18.72 6.29 15.93
N GLU A 68 18.27 5.04 15.95
CA GLU A 68 19.15 3.89 16.02
C GLU A 68 20.09 3.84 14.82
N LEU A 69 19.58 4.17 13.64
CA LEU A 69 20.36 4.15 12.41
C LEU A 69 21.18 5.41 12.19
N GLY A 70 20.96 6.44 12.99
CA GLY A 70 21.70 7.69 12.86
C GLY A 70 21.27 8.53 11.67
N ILE A 71 20.02 8.40 11.23
CA ILE A 71 19.51 9.19 10.11
C ILE A 71 18.25 9.92 10.55
N SER A 72 17.80 10.86 9.72
CA SER A 72 16.59 11.59 10.06
C SER A 72 15.36 10.70 9.81
N PRO A 73 14.25 10.95 10.52
CA PRO A 73 13.03 10.20 10.26
C PRO A 73 12.57 10.32 8.81
N GLU A 74 12.75 11.49 8.21
CA GLU A 74 12.36 11.70 6.82
C GLU A 74 13.15 10.81 5.86
N ASP A 75 14.45 10.68 6.11
CA ASP A 75 15.29 9.82 5.28
C ASP A 75 14.91 8.37 5.45
N LEU A 76 14.63 7.95 6.69
CA LEU A 76 14.19 6.58 6.93
C LEU A 76 12.89 6.29 6.19
N ILE A 77 11.93 7.20 6.26
CA ILE A 77 10.65 7.03 5.58
C ILE A 77 10.84 6.88 4.09
N LYS A 78 11.68 7.72 3.48
CA LYS A 78 11.91 7.64 2.04
C LYS A 78 12.50 6.30 1.65
N ASP A 79 13.50 5.84 2.40
CA ASP A 79 14.17 4.58 2.09
C ASP A 79 13.20 3.41 2.21
N VAL A 80 12.39 3.40 3.28
CA VAL A 80 11.46 2.31 3.51
C VAL A 80 10.33 2.32 2.49
N GLN A 81 9.83 3.50 2.13
CA GLN A 81 8.79 3.58 1.11
C GLN A 81 9.28 3.03 -0.22
N LYS A 82 10.50 3.36 -0.58
CA LYS A 82 11.06 2.84 -1.82
C LYS A 82 11.19 1.33 -1.77
N ASP A 83 11.64 0.79 -0.64
CA ASP A 83 11.75 -0.65 -0.46
C ASP A 83 10.39 -1.31 -0.58
N HIS A 84 9.37 -0.74 0.05
CA HIS A 84 8.03 -1.29 -0.01
C HIS A 84 7.47 -1.28 -1.43
N GLU A 85 7.66 -0.17 -2.16
CA GLU A 85 7.19 -0.08 -3.53
C GLU A 85 7.86 -1.12 -4.42
N GLU A 86 9.15 -1.32 -4.25
CA GLU A 86 9.88 -2.31 -5.03
C GLU A 86 9.39 -3.72 -4.71
N THR A 87 9.10 -3.98 -3.45
CA THR A 87 8.58 -5.27 -3.03
C THR A 87 7.20 -5.53 -3.64
N TYR A 88 6.31 -4.55 -3.60
CA TYR A 88 4.99 -4.71 -4.19
C TYR A 88 5.09 -4.98 -5.70
N LYS A 89 5.98 -4.26 -6.38
CA LYS A 89 6.17 -4.50 -7.80
C LYS A 89 6.68 -5.89 -8.09
N LEU A 90 7.56 -6.38 -7.23
CA LEU A 90 8.13 -7.72 -7.39
C LEU A 90 7.05 -8.79 -7.35
N TYR A 91 6.02 -8.59 -6.56
CA TYR A 91 4.91 -9.53 -6.46
C TYR A 91 3.76 -9.19 -7.40
N GLY A 92 3.97 -8.20 -8.29
CA GLY A 92 3.00 -7.90 -9.33
C GLY A 92 1.77 -7.16 -8.84
N CYS A 93 1.83 -6.54 -7.68
CA CYS A 93 0.67 -5.83 -7.15
C CYS A 93 0.48 -4.50 -7.85
N LEU A 94 -0.74 -4.26 -8.31
CA LEU A 94 -1.11 -2.99 -8.94
C LEU A 94 -1.83 -2.14 -7.92
N LEU A 95 -1.10 -1.24 -7.30
CA LEU A 95 -1.68 -0.37 -6.30
C LEU A 95 -1.12 1.04 -6.46
N TYR A 96 -1.83 1.97 -5.88
CA TYR A 96 -1.40 3.37 -5.85
C TYR A 96 -0.87 3.65 -4.46
N THR A 97 0.25 4.35 -4.38
CA THR A 97 0.80 4.74 -3.08
C THR A 97 0.42 6.19 -2.82
N SER A 98 0.37 6.55 -1.56
CA SER A 98 0.09 7.93 -1.22
C SER A 98 1.30 8.79 -1.59
N PRO A 99 1.08 10.08 -1.84
CA PRO A 99 2.19 10.97 -2.07
C PRO A 99 3.04 11.09 -0.81
N SER A 100 4.18 11.73 -0.99
CA SER A 100 5.08 11.98 0.11
C SER A 100 4.33 12.70 1.23
N PRO A 101 4.65 12.41 2.47
CA PRO A 101 3.91 13.01 3.59
C PRO A 101 3.86 14.51 3.57
N ARG A 102 4.78 15.14 2.89
CA ARG A 102 4.78 16.50 2.87
C ARG A 102 3.88 17.01 1.93
N ASP A 103 3.39 16.28 1.06
CA ASP A 103 2.49 16.80 0.05
C ASP A 103 1.10 16.95 0.58
#